data_156311df65909c9b803d97d280642812
#
_entry.id   156311df65909c9b803d97d280642812
#
_cell.length_a   1.000
_cell.length_b   1.000
_cell.length_c   1.000
_cell.angle_alpha   90.00
_cell.angle_beta   90.00
_cell.angle_gamma   90.00
#
_symmetry.space_group_name_H-M   'P 1'
#
loop_
_entity.id
_entity.type
_entity.pdbx_description
1 polymer ?
#
loop_
_entity_poly.entity_id
_entity_poly.type
_entity_poly.pdbx_seq_one_letter_code
_entity_poly.pdbx_strand_id
1 'polypeptide(L)'
;MPIEREYGVDENAFLVSKTDTKGRITYCNEPFLNIVGVKQGDLLGKPHNIIRHTDMPRIIFKLLWERIQNKEEIFAFIKNKTLNGGFYWVFGNITASLDQQDNIVGYYSVRRKPNAKAIEIIKPLYAKLLELERDGGIEASKKYLLKFLEEKSTSYDEFINNLQRF
;
A
#
# COMPACT_ATOMS: atom_id res chain seq x y z
N MET A 1 12.79 -23.76 3.05
CA MET A 1 12.06 -22.55 3.46
C MET A 1 10.57 -22.81 3.38
N PRO A 2 9.79 -22.49 4.42
CA PRO A 2 8.35 -22.60 4.31
C PRO A 2 7.84 -21.61 3.24
N ILE A 3 6.93 -22.09 2.39
CA ILE A 3 6.30 -21.25 1.39
C ILE A 3 5.32 -20.33 2.13
N GLU A 4 5.41 -19.03 1.89
CA GLU A 4 4.46 -18.06 2.43
C GLU A 4 3.05 -18.35 1.90
N ARG A 5 2.08 -18.37 2.81
CA ARG A 5 0.69 -18.56 2.42
C ARG A 5 0.05 -17.23 2.03
N GLU A 6 -0.60 -17.22 0.86
CA GLU A 6 -1.40 -16.09 0.43
C GLU A 6 -2.82 -16.19 1.03
N TYR A 7 -3.28 -15.09 1.62
CA TYR A 7 -4.65 -14.93 2.09
C TYR A 7 -5.41 -14.03 1.14
N GLY A 8 -6.58 -14.47 0.72
CA GLY A 8 -7.47 -13.67 -0.13
C GLY A 8 -8.27 -12.66 0.68
N VAL A 9 -8.45 -11.47 0.15
CA VAL A 9 -9.37 -10.47 0.71
C VAL A 9 -10.76 -10.76 0.18
N ASP A 10 -11.77 -10.76 1.06
CA ASP A 10 -13.17 -10.93 0.66
C ASP A 10 -13.62 -9.76 -0.23
N GLU A 11 -14.38 -10.06 -1.29
CA GLU A 11 -14.84 -9.04 -2.25
C GLU A 11 -15.67 -7.93 -1.62
N ASN A 12 -16.37 -8.25 -0.55
CA ASN A 12 -17.25 -7.32 0.15
C ASN A 12 -16.62 -6.69 1.39
N ALA A 13 -15.35 -7.02 1.67
CA ALA A 13 -14.65 -6.48 2.83
C ALA A 13 -13.89 -5.21 2.49
N PHE A 14 -13.94 -4.26 3.42
CA PHE A 14 -13.05 -3.10 3.44
C PHE A 14 -12.12 -3.24 4.65
N LEU A 15 -10.81 -3.14 4.40
CA LEU A 15 -9.80 -3.16 5.45
C LEU A 15 -9.44 -1.71 5.77
N VAL A 16 -9.85 -1.24 6.94
CA VAL A 16 -9.72 0.16 7.33
C VAL A 16 -8.73 0.31 8.47
N SER A 17 -7.83 1.27 8.33
CA SER A 17 -6.95 1.70 9.41
C SER A 17 -6.78 3.21 9.39
N LYS A 18 -6.49 3.77 10.58
CA LYS A 18 -6.13 5.17 10.75
C LYS A 18 -4.80 5.25 11.47
N THR A 19 -4.04 6.29 11.18
CA THR A 19 -2.78 6.57 11.87
C THR A 19 -2.76 8.02 12.34
N ASP A 20 -1.84 8.31 13.27
CA ASP A 20 -1.44 9.69 13.58
C ASP A 20 -0.52 10.22 12.46
N THR A 21 -0.03 11.44 12.62
CA THR A 21 0.86 12.09 11.63
C THR A 21 2.23 11.42 11.52
N LYS A 22 2.60 10.59 12.50
CA LYS A 22 3.86 9.82 12.49
C LYS A 22 3.71 8.43 11.93
N GLY A 23 2.51 8.08 11.47
CA GLY A 23 2.22 6.75 10.92
C GLY A 23 1.97 5.67 11.96
N ARG A 24 1.73 6.03 13.21
CA ARG A 24 1.37 5.07 14.26
C ARG A 24 -0.13 4.78 14.20
N ILE A 25 -0.48 3.52 14.29
CA ILE A 25 -1.87 3.06 14.15
C ILE A 25 -2.73 3.55 15.32
N THR A 26 -3.87 4.20 15.02
CA THR A 26 -4.83 4.68 16.00
C THR A 26 -6.17 3.97 15.91
N TYR A 27 -6.45 3.29 14.81
CA TYR A 27 -7.70 2.55 14.60
C TYR A 27 -7.50 1.44 13.57
N CYS A 28 -8.16 0.31 13.80
CA CYS A 28 -8.27 -0.81 12.86
C CYS A 28 -9.69 -1.37 12.92
N ASN A 29 -10.30 -1.64 11.78
CA ASN A 29 -11.57 -2.32 11.77
C ASN A 29 -11.40 -3.85 11.86
N GLU A 30 -12.48 -4.57 12.11
CA GLU A 30 -12.48 -6.01 12.32
C GLU A 30 -11.94 -6.79 11.10
N PRO A 31 -12.37 -6.52 9.85
CA PRO A 31 -11.80 -7.23 8.70
C PRO A 31 -10.28 -7.09 8.56
N PHE A 32 -9.74 -5.92 8.87
CA PHE A 32 -8.28 -5.70 8.86
C PHE A 32 -7.60 -6.54 9.93
N LEU A 33 -8.11 -6.54 11.15
CA LEU A 33 -7.56 -7.33 12.25
C LEU A 33 -7.59 -8.84 11.95
N ASN A 34 -8.67 -9.29 11.34
CA ASN A 34 -8.84 -10.71 11.01
C ASN A 34 -7.82 -11.18 9.98
N ILE A 35 -7.57 -10.41 8.93
CA ILE A 35 -6.60 -10.83 7.90
C ILE A 35 -5.17 -10.76 8.41
N VAL A 36 -4.83 -9.75 9.22
CA VAL A 36 -3.51 -9.65 9.84
C VAL A 36 -3.30 -10.75 10.88
N GLY A 37 -4.37 -11.22 11.50
CA GLY A 37 -4.33 -12.31 12.48
C GLY A 37 -4.02 -11.86 13.89
N VAL A 38 -4.52 -10.67 14.28
CA VAL A 38 -4.23 -10.06 15.60
C VAL A 38 -5.47 -9.39 16.17
N LYS A 39 -5.36 -8.98 17.42
CA LYS A 39 -6.35 -8.14 18.10
C LYS A 39 -5.96 -6.68 17.98
N GLN A 40 -6.93 -5.79 18.16
CA GLN A 40 -6.70 -4.34 18.05
C GLN A 40 -5.58 -3.85 18.96
N GLY A 41 -5.55 -4.32 20.20
CA GLY A 41 -4.49 -3.94 21.15
C GLY A 41 -3.08 -4.30 20.72
N ASP A 42 -2.93 -5.28 19.83
CA ASP A 42 -1.63 -5.69 19.31
C ASP A 42 -1.07 -4.72 18.27
N LEU A 43 -1.93 -3.91 17.63
CA LEU A 43 -1.54 -2.99 16.58
C LEU A 43 -1.56 -1.51 17.01
N LEU A 44 -2.41 -1.13 17.94
CA LEU A 44 -2.54 0.27 18.36
C LEU A 44 -1.21 0.82 18.87
N GLY A 45 -0.85 2.01 18.42
CA GLY A 45 0.38 2.69 18.77
C GLY A 45 1.62 2.23 18.02
N LYS A 46 1.52 1.13 17.26
CA LYS A 46 2.65 0.62 16.48
C LYS A 46 2.71 1.27 15.10
N PRO A 47 3.92 1.39 14.52
CA PRO A 47 4.03 1.93 13.17
C PRO A 47 3.35 1.02 12.16
N HIS A 48 2.65 1.61 11.21
CA HIS A 48 1.89 0.86 10.20
C HIS A 48 2.79 -0.04 9.34
N ASN A 49 4.08 0.31 9.23
CA ASN A 49 5.02 -0.44 8.40
C ASN A 49 5.37 -1.85 8.93
N ILE A 50 4.91 -2.22 10.13
CA ILE A 50 5.14 -3.58 10.65
C ILE A 50 4.46 -4.64 9.78
N ILE A 51 3.43 -4.28 9.02
CA ILE A 51 2.75 -5.20 8.09
C ILE A 51 3.23 -5.07 6.65
N ARG A 52 4.22 -4.19 6.38
CA ARG A 52 4.79 -4.04 5.04
C ARG A 52 5.55 -5.29 4.64
N HIS A 53 5.21 -5.86 3.48
CA HIS A 53 5.97 -6.99 2.95
C HIS A 53 7.28 -6.51 2.31
N THR A 54 8.33 -7.33 2.44
CA THR A 54 9.65 -7.00 1.89
C THR A 54 9.70 -6.92 0.36
N ASP A 55 8.71 -7.49 -0.32
CA ASP A 55 8.57 -7.41 -1.78
C ASP A 55 8.02 -6.06 -2.26
N MET A 56 7.69 -5.14 -1.36
CA MET A 56 7.23 -3.80 -1.73
C MET A 56 8.39 -2.88 -2.05
N PRO A 57 8.40 -2.25 -3.24
CA PRO A 57 9.43 -1.27 -3.59
C PRO A 57 9.31 -0.02 -2.73
N ARG A 58 10.45 0.53 -2.31
CA ARG A 58 10.47 1.76 -1.49
C ARG A 58 9.92 2.97 -2.23
N ILE A 59 10.06 3.02 -3.57
CA ILE A 59 9.52 4.13 -4.36
C ILE A 59 8.01 4.27 -4.20
N ILE A 60 7.27 3.18 -4.07
CA ILE A 60 5.82 3.22 -3.90
C ILE A 60 5.46 3.93 -2.59
N PHE A 61 6.15 3.63 -1.50
CA PHE A 61 5.91 4.29 -0.22
C PHE A 61 6.39 5.75 -0.21
N LYS A 62 7.45 6.06 -0.95
CA LYS A 62 7.90 7.45 -1.12
C LYS A 62 6.82 8.28 -1.83
N LEU A 63 6.27 7.76 -2.93
CA LEU A 63 5.15 8.40 -3.63
C LEU A 63 3.95 8.60 -2.70
N LEU A 64 3.60 7.56 -1.95
CA LEU A 64 2.48 7.58 -1.02
C LEU A 64 2.65 8.69 0.01
N TRP A 65 3.80 8.74 0.69
CA TRP A 65 4.06 9.75 1.72
C TRP A 65 4.09 11.16 1.15
N GLU A 66 4.71 11.39 0.00
CA GLU A 66 4.72 12.69 -0.67
C GLU A 66 3.31 13.18 -0.98
N ARG A 67 2.46 12.30 -1.51
CA ARG A 67 1.07 12.63 -1.84
C ARG A 67 0.26 12.99 -0.60
N ILE A 68 0.22 12.13 0.40
CA ILE A 68 -0.62 12.33 1.57
C ILE A 68 -0.14 13.50 2.44
N GLN A 69 1.15 13.77 2.47
CA GLN A 69 1.68 14.96 3.14
C GLN A 69 1.31 16.26 2.43
N ASN A 70 1.02 16.18 1.14
CA ASN A 70 0.51 17.30 0.34
C ASN A 70 -1.02 17.34 0.28
N LYS A 71 -1.69 16.56 1.11
CA LYS A 71 -3.17 16.47 1.16
C LYS A 71 -3.78 15.93 -0.12
N GLU A 72 -3.01 15.19 -0.90
CA GLU A 72 -3.47 14.51 -2.10
C GLU A 72 -3.70 13.04 -1.79
N GLU A 73 -4.78 12.47 -2.30
CA GLU A 73 -5.02 11.04 -2.17
C GLU A 73 -4.11 10.24 -3.09
N ILE A 74 -3.90 8.98 -2.75
CA ILE A 74 -3.19 8.05 -3.62
C ILE A 74 -3.90 6.70 -3.60
N PHE A 75 -3.88 6.03 -4.75
CA PHE A 75 -4.27 4.63 -4.88
C PHE A 75 -3.01 3.81 -5.13
N ALA A 76 -2.92 2.63 -4.54
CA ALA A 76 -1.77 1.76 -4.74
C ALA A 76 -2.17 0.30 -4.55
N PHE A 77 -1.50 -0.58 -5.30
CA PHE A 77 -1.51 -2.01 -5.01
C PHE A 77 -0.43 -2.28 -3.97
N ILE A 78 -0.81 -2.89 -2.86
CA ILE A 78 0.07 -3.09 -1.72
C ILE A 78 0.07 -4.56 -1.32
N LYS A 79 1.27 -5.11 -1.17
CA LYS A 79 1.48 -6.43 -0.59
C LYS A 79 1.84 -6.25 0.88
N ASN A 80 1.04 -6.82 1.74
CA ASN A 80 1.25 -6.79 3.19
C ASN A 80 1.50 -8.20 3.72
N LYS A 81 2.20 -8.28 4.83
CA LYS A 81 2.39 -9.55 5.54
C LYS A 81 1.37 -9.70 6.67
N THR A 82 1.00 -10.94 6.97
CA THR A 82 0.28 -11.28 8.18
C THR A 82 1.28 -11.57 9.30
N LEU A 83 0.83 -11.52 10.55
CA LEU A 83 1.73 -11.80 11.67
C LEU A 83 1.90 -13.30 11.95
N ASN A 84 1.26 -14.16 11.16
CA ASN A 84 1.40 -15.62 11.22
C ASN A 84 2.17 -16.23 10.04
N GLY A 85 2.95 -15.41 9.31
CA GLY A 85 3.85 -15.89 8.27
C GLY A 85 3.28 -15.93 6.86
N GLY A 86 2.12 -15.31 6.64
CA GLY A 86 1.52 -15.21 5.31
C GLY A 86 1.57 -13.80 4.74
N PHE A 87 0.87 -13.60 3.64
CA PHE A 87 0.75 -12.31 2.98
C PHE A 87 -0.61 -12.16 2.28
N TYR A 88 -0.94 -10.92 1.94
CA TYR A 88 -2.13 -10.61 1.15
C TYR A 88 -1.90 -9.36 0.31
N TRP A 89 -2.61 -9.26 -0.80
CA TRP A 89 -2.61 -8.09 -1.67
C TRP A 89 -3.88 -7.28 -1.48
N VAL A 90 -3.74 -5.97 -1.54
CA VAL A 90 -4.88 -5.04 -1.49
C VAL A 90 -4.74 -3.95 -2.54
N PHE A 91 -5.88 -3.40 -2.94
CA PHE A 91 -5.97 -2.12 -3.63
C PHE A 91 -6.34 -1.08 -2.58
N GLY A 92 -5.44 -0.17 -2.29
CA GLY A 92 -5.57 0.79 -1.20
C GLY A 92 -5.79 2.21 -1.67
N ASN A 93 -6.66 2.93 -0.95
CA ASN A 93 -6.81 4.38 -1.07
C ASN A 93 -6.39 5.00 0.24
N ILE A 94 -5.41 5.88 0.21
CA ILE A 94 -4.86 6.54 1.38
C ILE A 94 -5.06 8.05 1.24
N THR A 95 -5.56 8.66 2.31
CA THR A 95 -5.86 10.10 2.37
C THR A 95 -5.37 10.70 3.67
N ALA A 96 -5.14 12.02 3.67
CA ALA A 96 -4.88 12.76 4.90
C ALA A 96 -6.20 13.11 5.58
N SER A 97 -6.24 12.98 6.90
CA SER A 97 -7.35 13.48 7.73
C SER A 97 -7.02 14.89 8.18
N LEU A 98 -7.97 15.81 7.97
CA LEU A 98 -7.77 17.23 8.24
C LEU A 98 -8.67 17.71 9.36
N ASP A 99 -8.18 18.68 10.16
CA ASP A 99 -9.00 19.40 11.12
C ASP A 99 -9.76 20.56 10.46
N GLN A 100 -10.46 21.36 11.24
CA GLN A 100 -11.24 22.48 10.74
C GLN A 100 -10.40 23.61 10.12
N GLN A 101 -9.10 23.64 10.43
CA GLN A 101 -8.15 24.63 9.92
C GLN A 101 -7.30 24.04 8.76
N ASP A 102 -7.69 22.90 8.20
CA ASP A 102 -6.98 22.18 7.14
C ASP A 102 -5.59 21.68 7.53
N ASN A 103 -5.34 21.49 8.83
CA ASN A 103 -4.11 20.85 9.30
C ASN A 103 -4.24 19.33 9.25
N ILE A 104 -3.17 18.64 8.88
CA ILE A 104 -3.16 17.18 8.88
C ILE A 104 -3.10 16.70 10.33
N VAL A 105 -4.08 15.89 10.74
CA VAL A 105 -4.14 15.28 12.07
C VAL A 105 -3.89 13.76 12.06
N GLY A 106 -3.78 13.17 10.89
CA GLY A 106 -3.51 11.76 10.72
C GLY A 106 -3.78 11.33 9.29
N TYR A 107 -3.77 10.01 9.07
CA TYR A 107 -4.01 9.43 7.75
C TYR A 107 -5.04 8.32 7.85
N TYR A 108 -5.76 8.14 6.75
CA TYR A 108 -6.87 7.19 6.66
C TYR A 108 -6.66 6.29 5.45
N SER A 109 -6.70 4.99 5.68
CA SER A 109 -6.48 4.00 4.62
C SER A 109 -7.69 3.07 4.52
N VAL A 110 -8.26 2.99 3.31
CA VAL A 110 -9.33 2.05 2.97
C VAL A 110 -8.80 1.13 1.89
N ARG A 111 -8.80 -0.17 2.16
CA ARG A 111 -8.24 -1.18 1.25
C ARG A 111 -9.31 -2.22 0.94
N ARG A 112 -9.25 -2.73 -0.27
CA ARG A 112 -10.17 -3.76 -0.74
C ARG A 112 -9.44 -4.78 -1.61
N LYS A 113 -10.16 -5.83 -1.99
CA LYS A 113 -9.63 -6.87 -2.86
C LYS A 113 -9.16 -6.27 -4.19
N PRO A 114 -7.92 -6.55 -4.61
CA PRO A 114 -7.43 -6.08 -5.89
C PRO A 114 -7.96 -6.97 -7.02
N ASN A 115 -8.03 -6.39 -8.22
CA ASN A 115 -8.28 -7.15 -9.44
C ASN A 115 -7.13 -8.14 -9.65
N ALA A 116 -7.45 -9.43 -9.84
CA ALA A 116 -6.43 -10.47 -10.00
C ALA A 116 -5.53 -10.24 -11.21
N LYS A 117 -6.07 -9.75 -12.32
CA LYS A 117 -5.29 -9.42 -13.52
C LYS A 117 -4.33 -8.26 -13.26
N ALA A 118 -4.75 -7.29 -12.44
CA ALA A 118 -3.89 -6.18 -12.06
C ALA A 118 -2.66 -6.68 -11.30
N ILE A 119 -2.84 -7.61 -10.38
CA ILE A 119 -1.75 -8.16 -9.58
C ILE A 119 -0.73 -8.89 -10.47
N GLU A 120 -1.18 -9.59 -11.51
CA GLU A 120 -0.28 -10.24 -12.47
C GLU A 120 0.61 -9.25 -13.23
N ILE A 121 0.14 -8.02 -13.43
CA ILE A 121 0.91 -6.94 -14.06
C ILE A 121 1.82 -6.25 -13.03
N ILE A 122 1.31 -6.03 -11.84
CA ILE A 122 2.04 -5.33 -10.76
C ILE A 122 3.22 -6.15 -10.22
N LYS A 123 3.06 -7.45 -10.05
CA LYS A 123 4.14 -8.32 -9.54
C LYS A 123 5.46 -8.16 -10.28
N PRO A 124 5.52 -8.31 -11.62
CA PRO A 124 6.78 -8.14 -12.35
C PRO A 124 7.29 -6.70 -12.32
N LEU A 125 6.40 -5.71 -12.33
CA LEU A 125 6.81 -4.31 -12.20
C LEU A 125 7.48 -4.06 -10.85
N TYR A 126 6.87 -4.51 -9.77
CA TYR A 126 7.43 -4.34 -8.42
C TYR A 126 8.74 -5.11 -8.24
N ALA A 127 8.85 -6.31 -8.81
CA ALA A 127 10.09 -7.07 -8.80
C ALA A 127 11.23 -6.31 -9.48
N LYS A 128 10.94 -5.67 -10.61
CA LYS A 128 11.93 -4.85 -11.34
C LYS A 128 12.33 -3.61 -10.53
N LEU A 129 11.37 -2.94 -9.92
CA LEU A 129 11.66 -1.77 -9.08
C LEU A 129 12.54 -2.16 -7.88
N LEU A 130 12.25 -3.29 -7.23
CA LEU A 130 13.09 -3.79 -6.13
C LEU A 130 14.51 -4.12 -6.57
N GLU A 131 14.66 -4.78 -7.71
CA GLU A 131 15.98 -5.09 -8.27
C GLU A 131 16.80 -3.83 -8.47
N LEU A 132 16.19 -2.80 -9.06
CA LEU A 132 16.86 -1.52 -9.29
C LEU A 132 17.21 -0.80 -7.98
N GLU A 133 16.38 -0.94 -6.96
CA GLU A 133 16.63 -0.33 -5.63
C GLU A 133 17.82 -0.95 -4.92
N ARG A 134 18.10 -2.23 -5.14
CA ARG A 134 19.26 -2.90 -4.55
C ARG A 134 20.58 -2.29 -5.02
N ASP A 135 20.66 -1.93 -6.31
CA ASP A 135 21.89 -1.46 -6.93
C ASP A 135 21.99 0.07 -6.98
N GLY A 136 20.87 0.75 -7.24
CA GLY A 136 20.83 2.20 -7.46
C GLY A 136 19.94 3.01 -6.53
N GLY A 137 19.35 2.38 -5.52
CA GLY A 137 18.47 3.05 -4.56
C GLY A 137 17.13 3.50 -5.16
N ILE A 138 16.42 4.33 -4.41
CA ILE A 138 15.09 4.82 -4.81
C ILE A 138 15.15 5.63 -6.11
N GLU A 139 16.22 6.37 -6.34
CA GLU A 139 16.35 7.18 -7.56
C GLU A 139 16.34 6.32 -8.83
N ALA A 140 16.97 5.14 -8.79
CA ALA A 140 16.96 4.21 -9.92
C ALA A 140 15.55 3.67 -10.20
N SER A 141 14.82 3.26 -9.16
CA SER A 141 13.46 2.76 -9.30
C SER A 141 12.49 3.88 -9.72
N LYS A 142 12.65 5.08 -9.18
CA LYS A 142 11.85 6.24 -9.57
C LYS A 142 12.01 6.55 -11.06
N LYS A 143 13.26 6.60 -11.54
CA LYS A 143 13.56 6.84 -12.95
C LYS A 143 12.91 5.80 -13.85
N TYR A 144 13.00 4.53 -13.47
CA TYR A 144 12.38 3.44 -14.22
C TYR A 144 10.86 3.57 -14.25
N LEU A 145 10.24 3.84 -13.11
CA LEU A 145 8.79 3.97 -13.02
C LEU A 145 8.28 5.13 -13.88
N LEU A 146 8.94 6.29 -13.84
CA LEU A 146 8.55 7.44 -14.65
C LEU A 146 8.66 7.13 -16.14
N LYS A 147 9.74 6.47 -16.56
CA LYS A 147 9.91 6.04 -17.96
C LYS A 147 8.85 5.03 -18.38
N PHE A 148 8.56 4.07 -17.52
CA PHE A 148 7.51 3.06 -17.78
C PHE A 148 6.16 3.73 -18.04
N LEU A 149 5.78 4.70 -17.21
CA LEU A 149 4.53 5.45 -17.37
C LEU A 149 4.53 6.32 -18.62
N GLU A 150 5.65 6.98 -18.92
CA GLU A 150 5.81 7.80 -20.12
C GLU A 150 5.65 6.98 -21.39
N GLU A 151 6.26 5.79 -21.45
CA GLU A 151 6.15 4.88 -22.60
C GLU A 151 4.72 4.39 -22.82
N LYS A 152 3.92 4.34 -21.77
CA LYS A 152 2.50 3.98 -21.83
C LYS A 152 1.59 5.20 -22.01
N SER A 153 2.14 6.39 -22.09
CA SER A 153 1.39 7.65 -22.21
C SER A 153 0.31 7.80 -21.14
N THR A 154 0.65 7.48 -19.90
CA THR A 154 -0.29 7.51 -18.77
C THR A 154 0.35 8.11 -17.53
N SER A 155 -0.49 8.64 -16.62
CA SER A 155 -0.05 9.02 -15.29
C SER A 155 -0.09 7.81 -14.35
N TYR A 156 0.57 7.92 -13.20
CA TYR A 156 0.50 6.90 -12.16
C TYR A 156 -0.94 6.61 -11.74
N ASP A 157 -1.71 7.64 -11.43
CA ASP A 157 -3.10 7.48 -10.97
C ASP A 157 -3.99 6.82 -12.01
N GLU A 158 -3.87 7.25 -13.24
CA GLU A 158 -4.63 6.67 -14.35
C GLU A 158 -4.28 5.19 -14.56
N PHE A 159 -2.99 4.88 -14.56
CA PHE A 159 -2.49 3.51 -14.72
C PHE A 159 -3.02 2.60 -13.62
N ILE A 160 -2.88 2.99 -12.36
CA ILE A 160 -3.29 2.18 -11.21
C ILE A 160 -4.81 1.98 -11.18
N ASN A 161 -5.57 3.04 -11.39
CA ASN A 161 -7.03 2.94 -11.36
C ASN A 161 -7.58 2.14 -12.53
N ASN A 162 -6.99 2.25 -13.71
CA ASN A 162 -7.39 1.44 -14.87
C ASN A 162 -7.14 -0.04 -14.65
N LEU A 163 -6.01 -0.40 -14.02
CA LEU A 163 -5.73 -1.80 -13.69
C LEU A 163 -6.80 -2.39 -12.76
N GLN A 164 -7.27 -1.63 -11.79
CA GLN A 164 -8.30 -2.10 -10.86
C GLN A 164 -9.65 -2.29 -11.53
N ARG A 165 -10.00 -1.46 -12.51
CA ARG A 165 -11.28 -1.52 -13.23
C ARG A 165 -11.40 -2.73 -14.15
N PHE A 166 -10.33 -3.12 -14.77
CA PHE A 166 -10.30 -4.11 -15.84
C PHE A 166 -9.47 -5.35 -15.46
#